data_e1a5b2edf06d5801a60596269be9f03b
#
_entry.id   e1a5b2edf06d5801a60596269be9f03b
#
_cell.length_a   1.000
_cell.length_b   1.000
_cell.length_c   1.000
_cell.angle_alpha   90.00
_cell.angle_beta   90.00
_cell.angle_gamma   90.00
#
_symmetry.space_group_name_H-M   'P 1'
#
loop_
_entity.id
_entity.type
_entity.pdbx_description
1 polymer ?
#
loop_
_entity_poly.entity_id
_entity_poly.type
_entity_poly.pdbx_seq_one_letter_code
_entity_poly.pdbx_strand_id
1 'polypeptide(L)'
;MRIVGGDCKGRKLSAPSGRDTRPTSDRTRESLFNILRHGIGFQLEDARVMDLFAGSGALGLEALSRGAEACIFIDRAQSAKKCIEDNLTALALT
;
A
#
# COMPACT_ATOMS: atom_id res chain seq x y z
N MET A 1 -9.07 -1.83 6.88
CA MET A 1 -8.42 -1.77 5.56
C MET A 1 -7.97 -3.14 5.12
N ARG A 2 -8.01 -3.37 3.83
CA ARG A 2 -7.57 -4.63 3.22
C ARG A 2 -6.87 -4.37 1.91
N ILE A 3 -5.99 -5.28 1.53
CA ILE A 3 -5.44 -5.32 0.17
C ILE A 3 -6.58 -5.75 -0.77
N VAL A 4 -6.73 -5.05 -1.89
CA VAL A 4 -7.87 -5.30 -2.80
C VAL A 4 -7.49 -6.07 -4.07
N GLY A 5 -6.22 -6.25 -4.35
CA GLY A 5 -5.78 -7.04 -5.50
C GLY A 5 -4.42 -7.67 -5.32
N GLY A 6 -4.02 -8.51 -6.28
CA GLY A 6 -2.71 -9.15 -6.26
C GLY A 6 -2.61 -10.34 -5.30
N ASP A 7 -1.39 -10.72 -5.00
CA ASP A 7 -1.09 -11.93 -4.22
C ASP A 7 -1.59 -11.89 -2.79
N CYS A 8 -1.73 -10.69 -2.22
CA CYS A 8 -2.19 -10.51 -0.84
C CYS A 8 -3.65 -10.07 -0.75
N LYS A 9 -4.42 -10.23 -1.81
CA LYS A 9 -5.82 -9.81 -1.85
C LYS A 9 -6.60 -10.35 -0.65
N GLY A 10 -7.35 -9.46 -0.01
CA GLY A 10 -8.19 -9.80 1.15
C GLY A 10 -7.48 -9.75 2.49
N ARG A 11 -6.16 -9.60 2.51
CA ARG A 11 -5.41 -9.54 3.75
C ARG A 11 -5.63 -8.20 4.45
N LYS A 12 -5.78 -8.26 5.75
CA LYS A 12 -6.06 -7.06 6.56
C LYS A 12 -4.80 -6.23 6.77
N LEU A 13 -5.00 -4.92 6.81
CA LEU A 13 -3.95 -3.95 7.12
C LEU A 13 -4.33 -3.20 8.39
N SER A 14 -3.32 -2.92 9.22
CA SER A 14 -3.46 -2.05 10.38
C SER A 14 -3.32 -0.61 9.94
N ALA A 15 -3.98 0.31 10.66
CA ALA A 15 -3.81 1.74 10.46
C ALA A 15 -2.95 2.30 11.60
N PRO A 16 -2.19 3.40 11.35
CA PRO A 16 -1.42 4.03 12.42
C PRO A 16 -2.35 4.56 13.50
N SER A 17 -1.89 4.54 14.74
CA SER A 17 -2.60 5.22 15.82
C SER A 17 -2.47 6.73 15.61
N GLY A 18 -3.57 7.46 15.81
CA GLY A 18 -3.60 8.89 15.65
C GLY A 18 -4.82 9.34 14.86
N ARG A 19 -5.29 10.55 15.17
CA ARG A 19 -6.53 11.08 14.59
C ARG A 19 -6.33 11.77 13.25
N ASP A 20 -5.09 12.15 12.96
CA ASP A 20 -4.79 12.95 11.77
C ASP A 20 -4.56 12.09 10.52
N THR A 21 -4.53 10.79 10.69
CA THR A 21 -4.28 9.89 9.58
C THR A 21 -5.59 9.38 9.01
N ARG A 22 -5.87 9.74 7.77
CA ARG A 22 -6.99 9.18 7.04
C ARG A 22 -6.46 8.17 6.05
N PRO A 23 -6.64 6.88 6.29
CA PRO A 23 -6.22 5.90 5.31
C PRO A 23 -7.07 6.03 4.05
N THR A 24 -6.43 5.79 2.92
CA THR A 24 -7.13 5.69 1.65
C THR A 24 -8.08 4.50 1.72
N SER A 25 -9.34 4.69 1.38
CA SER A 25 -10.32 3.61 1.44
C SER A 25 -9.98 2.50 0.45
N ASP A 26 -10.45 1.30 0.73
CA ASP A 26 -10.26 0.15 -0.14
C ASP A 26 -10.80 0.44 -1.55
N ARG A 27 -11.97 1.07 -1.62
CA ARG A 27 -12.60 1.42 -2.89
C ARG A 27 -11.77 2.41 -3.69
N THR A 28 -11.23 3.43 -3.02
CA THR A 28 -10.39 4.44 -3.68
C THR A 28 -9.11 3.81 -4.21
N ARG A 29 -8.48 2.93 -3.42
CA ARG A 29 -7.28 2.23 -3.88
C ARG A 29 -7.57 1.34 -5.08
N GLU A 30 -8.66 0.61 -5.04
CA GLU A 30 -9.06 -0.23 -6.16
C GLU A 30 -9.27 0.61 -7.43
N SER A 31 -9.97 1.72 -7.31
CA SER A 31 -10.21 2.63 -8.44
C SER A 31 -8.90 3.18 -9.00
N LEU A 32 -7.98 3.59 -8.13
CA LEU A 32 -6.68 4.12 -8.55
C LEU A 32 -5.89 3.09 -9.35
N PHE A 33 -5.75 1.89 -8.83
CA PHE A 33 -4.98 0.85 -9.51
C PHE A 33 -5.65 0.37 -10.78
N ASN A 34 -6.98 0.37 -10.84
CA ASN A 34 -7.71 0.08 -12.06
C ASN A 34 -7.44 1.14 -13.13
N ILE A 35 -7.40 2.42 -12.76
CA ILE A 35 -7.08 3.50 -13.68
C ILE A 35 -5.66 3.34 -14.21
N LEU A 36 -4.70 3.05 -13.35
CA LEU A 36 -3.32 2.86 -13.76
C LEU A 36 -3.18 1.71 -14.76
N ARG A 37 -3.81 0.59 -14.47
CA ARG A 37 -3.68 -0.62 -15.30
C ARG A 37 -4.48 -0.53 -16.59
N HIS A 38 -5.74 -0.15 -16.51
CA HIS A 38 -6.66 -0.22 -17.63
C HIS A 38 -6.85 1.13 -18.35
N GLY A 39 -6.77 2.24 -17.61
CA GLY A 39 -6.94 3.57 -18.19
C GLY A 39 -5.69 4.09 -18.86
N ILE A 40 -4.54 3.91 -18.25
CA ILE A 40 -3.26 4.43 -18.76
C ILE A 40 -2.39 3.32 -19.34
N GLY A 41 -2.69 2.07 -18.99
CA GLY A 41 -1.89 0.93 -19.44
C GLY A 41 -0.56 0.79 -18.70
N PHE A 42 -0.45 1.38 -17.51
CA PHE A 42 0.76 1.28 -16.74
C PHE A 42 0.95 -0.12 -16.17
N GLN A 43 2.11 -0.72 -16.42
CA GLN A 43 2.44 -2.03 -15.87
C GLN A 43 3.09 -1.87 -14.52
N LEU A 44 2.44 -2.42 -13.51
CA LEU A 44 2.93 -2.35 -12.14
C LEU A 44 3.96 -3.45 -11.85
N GLU A 45 3.88 -4.56 -12.57
CA GLU A 45 4.83 -5.66 -12.43
C GLU A 45 6.25 -5.18 -12.63
N ASP A 46 7.13 -5.54 -11.71
CA ASP A 46 8.55 -5.16 -11.68
C ASP A 46 8.81 -3.66 -11.51
N ALA A 47 7.78 -2.86 -11.24
CA ALA A 47 7.94 -1.42 -11.02
C ALA A 47 8.58 -1.15 -9.67
N ARG A 48 9.31 -0.04 -9.60
CA ARG A 48 9.82 0.50 -8.33
C ARG A 48 8.92 1.65 -7.92
N VAL A 49 8.41 1.60 -6.71
CA VAL A 49 7.38 2.51 -6.24
C VAL A 49 7.90 3.33 -5.06
N MET A 50 7.52 4.59 -5.02
CA MET A 50 7.77 5.44 -3.87
C MET A 50 6.41 5.90 -3.34
N ASP A 51 6.13 5.58 -2.09
CA ASP A 51 4.88 5.95 -1.42
C ASP A 51 5.17 7.13 -0.49
N LEU A 52 4.87 8.34 -0.95
CA LEU A 52 5.08 9.55 -0.17
C LEU A 52 3.92 9.74 0.80
N PHE A 53 4.23 10.14 2.03
CA PHE A 53 3.23 10.29 3.10
C PHE A 53 2.50 8.97 3.34
N ALA A 54 3.29 7.92 3.53
CA ALA A 54 2.81 6.54 3.44
C ALA A 54 1.74 6.16 4.46
N GLY A 55 1.75 6.75 5.65
CA GLY A 55 0.75 6.42 6.69
C GLY A 55 0.79 4.94 7.05
N SER A 56 -0.29 4.22 6.75
CA SER A 56 -0.35 2.77 6.96
C SER A 56 0.48 1.98 5.96
N GLY A 57 0.92 2.62 4.89
CA GLY A 57 1.60 1.97 3.78
C GLY A 57 0.63 1.33 2.79
N ALA A 58 -0.66 1.60 2.89
CA ALA A 58 -1.67 0.90 2.11
C ALA A 58 -1.44 0.98 0.59
N LEU A 59 -1.07 2.14 0.07
CA LEU A 59 -0.83 2.28 -1.37
C LEU A 59 0.39 1.49 -1.83
N GLY A 60 1.51 1.63 -1.12
CA GLY A 60 2.73 0.90 -1.47
C GLY A 60 2.58 -0.61 -1.27
N LEU A 61 1.90 -1.03 -0.20
CA LEU A 61 1.62 -2.44 0.04
C LEU A 61 0.71 -3.01 -1.04
N GLU A 62 -0.27 -2.24 -1.50
CA GLU A 62 -1.11 -2.64 -2.63
C GLU A 62 -0.28 -2.84 -3.88
N ALA A 63 0.66 -1.93 -4.15
CA ALA A 63 1.55 -2.03 -5.29
C ALA A 63 2.41 -3.29 -5.22
N LEU A 64 3.00 -3.58 -4.04
CA LEU A 64 3.80 -4.79 -3.85
C LEU A 64 2.96 -6.04 -4.06
N SER A 65 1.73 -6.05 -3.53
CA SER A 65 0.80 -7.17 -3.71
C SER A 65 0.50 -7.44 -5.19
N ARG A 66 0.49 -6.39 -6.00
CA ARG A 66 0.18 -6.47 -7.42
C ARG A 66 1.42 -6.69 -8.30
N GLY A 67 2.57 -6.94 -7.70
CA GLY A 67 3.76 -7.35 -8.44
C GLY A 67 4.88 -6.33 -8.55
N ALA A 68 4.78 -5.18 -7.89
CA ALA A 68 5.89 -4.23 -7.88
C ALA A 68 7.13 -4.89 -7.29
N GLU A 69 8.28 -4.58 -7.87
CA GLU A 69 9.56 -5.14 -7.42
C GLU A 69 9.94 -4.64 -6.03
N ALA A 70 9.73 -3.35 -5.78
CA ALA A 70 10.12 -2.72 -4.53
C ALA A 70 9.27 -1.50 -4.27
N CYS A 71 9.18 -1.13 -3.00
CA CYS A 71 8.51 0.11 -2.59
C CYS A 71 9.32 0.79 -1.50
N ILE A 72 9.52 2.09 -1.63
CA ILE A 72 10.08 2.91 -0.59
C ILE A 72 8.93 3.67 0.07
N PHE A 73 8.77 3.49 1.37
CA PHE A 73 7.72 4.17 2.14
C PHE A 73 8.34 5.37 2.84
N ILE A 74 7.75 6.53 2.64
CA ILE A 74 8.24 7.77 3.26
C ILE A 74 7.13 8.39 4.09
N ASP A 75 7.41 8.53 5.39
CA ASP A 75 6.54 9.24 6.31
C ASP A 75 7.39 9.70 7.49
N ARG A 76 7.09 10.87 8.03
CA ARG A 76 7.86 11.42 9.14
C ARG A 76 7.35 10.99 10.51
N ALA A 77 6.18 10.36 10.58
CA ALA A 77 5.61 9.92 11.84
C ALA A 77 6.16 8.56 12.25
N GLN A 78 6.59 8.43 13.50
CA GLN A 78 7.07 7.15 14.03
C GLN A 78 5.96 6.08 14.04
N SER A 79 4.72 6.50 14.31
CA SER A 79 3.60 5.58 14.28
C SER A 79 3.35 5.01 12.90
N ALA A 80 3.61 5.80 11.85
CA ALA A 80 3.51 5.32 10.48
C ALA A 80 4.57 4.26 10.18
N LYS A 81 5.82 4.52 10.58
CA LYS A 81 6.92 3.57 10.37
C LYS A 81 6.61 2.22 11.01
N LYS A 82 6.19 2.25 12.27
CA LYS A 82 5.86 1.03 12.99
C LYS A 82 4.70 0.28 12.32
N CYS A 83 3.68 1.01 11.91
CA CYS A 83 2.52 0.42 11.26
C CYS A 83 2.90 -0.25 9.94
N ILE A 84 3.74 0.39 9.14
CA ILE A 84 4.22 -0.17 7.87
C ILE A 84 5.01 -1.44 8.12
N GLU A 85 5.90 -1.42 9.11
CA GLU A 85 6.69 -2.61 9.45
C GLU A 85 5.80 -3.76 9.89
N ASP A 86 4.80 -3.48 10.73
CA ASP A 86 3.84 -4.50 11.17
C ASP A 86 3.06 -5.08 9.98
N ASN A 87 2.64 -4.23 9.07
CA ASN A 87 1.90 -4.68 7.89
C ASN A 87 2.78 -5.51 6.94
N LEU A 88 4.02 -5.09 6.72
CA LEU A 88 4.96 -5.86 5.91
C LEU A 88 5.19 -7.26 6.49
N THR A 89 5.35 -7.32 7.81
CA THR A 89 5.53 -8.61 8.49
C THR A 89 4.30 -9.49 8.35
N ALA A 90 3.12 -8.90 8.58
CA ALA A 90 1.84 -9.65 8.48
C ALA A 90 1.61 -10.21 7.08
N LEU A 91 2.05 -9.49 6.04
CA LEU A 91 1.89 -9.91 4.65
C LEU A 91 3.07 -10.73 4.14
N ALA A 92 4.09 -10.93 4.96
CA ALA A 92 5.31 -11.64 4.58
C ALA A 92 6.01 -11.01 3.37
N LEU A 93 6.05 -9.68 3.32
CA LEU A 93 6.66 -8.92 2.22
C LEU A 93 8.03 -8.33 2.58
N THR A 94 8.59 -8.70 3.70
CA THR A 94 9.91 -8.23 4.11
C THR A 94 11.02 -9.01 3.45
#